data_39e62033a95e262e3d83dc54d5794bb1
#
_entry.id   39e62033a95e262e3d83dc54d5794bb1
#
_cell.length_a   1.000
_cell.length_b   1.000
_cell.length_c   1.000
_cell.angle_alpha   90.00
_cell.angle_beta   90.00
_cell.angle_gamma   90.00
#
_symmetry.space_group_name_H-M   'P 1'
#
loop_
_entity.id
_entity.type
_entity.pdbx_description
1 polymer ?
#
loop_
_entity_poly.entity_id
_entity_poly.type
_entity_poly.pdbx_seq_one_letter_code
_entity_poly.pdbx_strand_id
1 'polypeptide(L)'
;MKKIAIVTGSDKKYFPFLKNLVFSLKKTKSLEIADLCILDVEDKSDYLGELKEFIHEKKIAKFNLEFKFKDTENWFKLLTERPFIKDHFPGYEKYVWLDADTHVLNKEIIYNLDEATNLKDVAIVPELNESYVFKNKKFGIKKIFFSLYKISGCSFKNYKKYFNSELAENLFFKPLFNNGVFCIKSSSKIWDLWKVEY
;
A
#
# COMPACT_ATOMS: atom_id res chain seq x y z
N MET A 1 16.13 17.76 3.81
CA MET A 1 15.45 16.47 3.61
C MET A 1 15.34 15.79 4.97
N LYS A 2 14.16 15.36 5.37
CA LYS A 2 13.91 14.64 6.61
C LYS A 2 14.30 13.17 6.46
N LYS A 3 14.33 12.44 7.58
CA LYS A 3 14.71 11.01 7.56
C LYS A 3 13.60 10.09 7.03
N ILE A 4 12.35 10.56 7.09
CA ILE A 4 11.16 9.79 6.73
C ILE A 4 10.52 10.43 5.51
N ALA A 5 10.22 9.62 4.49
CA ALA A 5 9.31 9.97 3.41
C ALA A 5 7.92 9.41 3.70
N ILE A 6 6.89 10.25 3.68
CA ILE A 6 5.51 9.81 3.50
C ILE A 6 5.27 9.78 2.00
N VAL A 7 5.00 8.60 1.47
CA VAL A 7 4.75 8.39 0.05
C VAL A 7 3.28 8.02 -0.14
N THR A 8 2.65 8.67 -1.09
CA THR A 8 1.28 8.36 -1.52
C THR A 8 1.19 8.56 -3.02
N GLY A 9 0.04 8.23 -3.59
CA GLY A 9 -0.16 8.44 -5.03
C GLY A 9 -1.64 8.55 -5.36
N SER A 10 -1.91 9.20 -6.49
CA SER A 10 -3.28 9.43 -6.95
C SER A 10 -3.33 9.58 -8.46
N ASP A 11 -4.52 9.39 -9.01
CA ASP A 11 -4.95 9.94 -10.28
C ASP A 11 -5.88 11.13 -10.05
N LYS A 12 -6.30 11.80 -11.12
CA LYS A 12 -7.22 12.93 -11.04
C LYS A 12 -8.56 12.56 -10.40
N LYS A 13 -9.05 11.35 -10.61
CA LYS A 13 -10.32 10.86 -10.05
C LYS A 13 -10.27 10.76 -8.52
N TYR A 14 -9.14 10.31 -7.98
CA TYR A 14 -8.93 10.16 -6.53
C TYR A 14 -8.32 11.39 -5.86
N PHE A 15 -8.06 12.46 -6.61
CA PHE A 15 -7.50 13.70 -6.08
C PHE A 15 -8.23 14.28 -4.86
N PRO A 16 -9.58 14.27 -4.78
CA PRO A 16 -10.27 14.75 -3.57
C PRO A 16 -9.86 13.99 -2.29
N PHE A 17 -9.61 12.70 -2.40
CA PHE A 17 -9.13 11.88 -1.28
C PHE A 17 -7.69 12.23 -0.92
N LEU A 18 -6.80 12.33 -1.92
CA LEU A 18 -5.42 12.80 -1.72
C LEU A 18 -5.39 14.15 -1.03
N LYS A 19 -6.22 15.09 -1.45
CA LYS A 19 -6.35 16.41 -0.83
C LYS A 19 -6.71 16.30 0.66
N ASN A 20 -7.67 15.46 1.01
CA ASN A 20 -8.06 15.20 2.39
C ASN A 20 -6.91 14.59 3.21
N LEU A 21 -6.17 13.62 2.65
CA LEU A 21 -4.98 13.06 3.28
C LEU A 21 -3.95 14.15 3.57
N VAL A 22 -3.57 14.96 2.58
CA VAL A 22 -2.56 16.02 2.72
C VAL A 22 -2.96 17.05 3.77
N PHE A 23 -4.22 17.48 3.78
CA PHE A 23 -4.71 18.39 4.81
C PHE A 23 -4.73 17.76 6.21
N SER A 24 -5.01 16.45 6.32
CA SER A 24 -4.92 15.76 7.60
C SER A 24 -3.47 15.69 8.09
N LEU A 25 -2.51 15.42 7.21
CA LEU A 25 -1.08 15.44 7.52
C LEU A 25 -0.59 16.84 7.97
N LYS A 26 -1.07 17.90 7.30
CA LYS A 26 -0.79 19.30 7.71
C LYS A 26 -1.39 19.58 9.10
N LYS A 27 -2.68 19.29 9.28
CA LYS A 27 -3.41 19.56 10.53
C LYS A 27 -2.77 18.87 11.73
N THR A 28 -2.30 17.65 11.55
CA THR A 28 -1.64 16.84 12.59
C THR A 28 -0.16 17.17 12.77
N LYS A 29 0.38 18.11 11.97
CA LYS A 29 1.81 18.44 11.95
C LYS A 29 2.73 17.29 11.56
N SER A 30 2.21 16.25 10.91
CA SER A 30 3.01 15.12 10.41
C SER A 30 4.06 15.56 9.40
N LEU A 31 3.76 16.62 8.63
CA LEU A 31 4.69 17.22 7.66
C LEU A 31 5.85 17.98 8.32
N GLU A 32 5.86 18.18 9.62
CA GLU A 32 7.03 18.73 10.33
C GLU A 32 8.13 17.67 10.51
N ILE A 33 7.77 16.39 10.55
CA ILE A 33 8.66 15.26 10.82
C ILE A 33 8.98 14.37 9.62
N ALA A 34 8.17 14.45 8.57
CA ALA A 34 8.34 13.66 7.35
C ALA A 34 8.12 14.51 6.09
N ASP A 35 8.85 14.21 5.03
CA ASP A 35 8.66 14.85 3.73
C ASP A 35 7.55 14.13 2.96
N LEU A 36 6.69 14.88 2.27
CA LEU A 36 5.63 14.32 1.43
C LEU A 36 6.12 14.11 0.00
N CYS A 37 6.07 12.86 -0.44
CA CYS A 37 6.44 12.46 -1.79
C CYS A 37 5.21 11.89 -2.51
N ILE A 38 4.99 12.31 -3.76
CA ILE A 38 3.80 11.91 -4.54
C ILE A 38 4.21 11.11 -5.77
N LEU A 39 3.61 9.93 -5.93
CA LEU A 39 3.57 9.19 -7.19
C LEU A 39 2.34 9.64 -7.98
N ASP A 40 2.57 10.36 -9.08
CA ASP A 40 1.53 10.81 -9.98
C ASP A 40 1.37 9.81 -11.13
N VAL A 41 0.17 9.37 -11.41
CA VAL A 41 -0.10 8.43 -12.52
C VAL A 41 -0.51 9.14 -13.81
N GLU A 42 -0.65 10.48 -13.77
CA GLU A 42 -1.08 11.29 -14.90
C GLU A 42 -0.03 12.34 -15.26
N ASP A 43 0.72 12.10 -16.33
CA ASP A 43 1.84 12.96 -16.75
C ASP A 43 1.42 14.39 -17.20
N LYS A 44 0.17 14.60 -17.56
CA LYS A 44 -0.26 15.81 -18.30
C LYS A 44 -1.24 16.72 -17.55
N SER A 45 -1.59 16.42 -16.31
CA SER A 45 -2.55 17.23 -15.57
C SER A 45 -1.93 17.90 -14.35
N ASP A 46 -2.12 19.21 -14.22
CA ASP A 46 -1.66 19.97 -13.05
C ASP A 46 -2.69 19.95 -11.90
N TYR A 47 -3.38 18.82 -11.71
CA TYR A 47 -4.35 18.68 -10.63
C TYR A 47 -3.72 18.74 -9.23
N LEU A 48 -2.39 18.55 -9.13
CA LEU A 48 -1.64 18.67 -7.88
C LEU A 48 -1.27 20.11 -7.53
N GLY A 49 -1.59 21.09 -8.39
CA GLY A 49 -1.21 22.49 -8.19
C GLY A 49 -1.63 23.07 -6.85
N GLU A 50 -2.83 22.73 -6.37
CA GLU A 50 -3.34 23.14 -5.06
C GLU A 50 -2.53 22.58 -3.87
N LEU A 51 -1.77 21.52 -4.05
CA LEU A 51 -1.00 20.84 -3.01
C LEU A 51 0.49 21.12 -3.10
N LYS A 52 0.92 21.91 -4.10
CA LYS A 52 2.33 22.12 -4.44
C LYS A 52 3.19 22.56 -3.24
N GLU A 53 2.66 23.40 -2.36
CA GLU A 53 3.37 23.88 -1.17
C GLU A 53 3.68 22.79 -0.13
N PHE A 54 2.95 21.66 -0.15
CA PHE A 54 3.11 20.55 0.79
C PHE A 54 3.97 19.43 0.23
N ILE A 55 4.14 19.38 -1.09
CA ILE A 55 4.84 18.30 -1.80
C ILE A 55 6.33 18.61 -1.83
N HIS A 56 7.13 17.76 -1.20
CA HIS A 56 8.58 17.85 -1.26
C HIS A 56 9.11 17.36 -2.62
N GLU A 57 8.64 16.21 -3.08
CA GLU A 57 9.04 15.63 -4.36
C GLU A 57 7.87 14.93 -5.05
N LYS A 58 7.79 15.08 -6.37
CA LYS A 58 6.82 14.39 -7.23
C LYS A 58 7.55 13.57 -8.29
N LYS A 59 7.14 12.32 -8.47
CA LYS A 59 7.57 11.45 -9.57
C LYS A 59 6.35 10.93 -10.32
N ILE A 60 6.53 10.70 -11.61
CA ILE A 60 5.50 10.07 -12.42
C ILE A 60 5.64 8.55 -12.29
N ALA A 61 4.58 7.90 -11.89
CA ALA A 61 4.52 6.45 -11.84
C ALA A 61 4.64 5.88 -13.26
N LYS A 62 5.75 5.22 -13.53
CA LYS A 62 5.98 4.53 -14.79
C LYS A 62 5.52 3.09 -14.63
N PHE A 63 4.75 2.63 -15.59
CA PHE A 63 4.35 1.23 -15.63
C PHE A 63 5.55 0.40 -16.09
N ASN A 64 6.29 -0.20 -15.17
CA ASN A 64 7.51 -0.96 -15.47
C ASN A 64 7.23 -2.43 -15.80
N LEU A 65 5.96 -2.85 -15.74
CA LEU A 65 5.60 -4.24 -15.98
C LEU A 65 4.90 -4.36 -17.33
N GLU A 66 5.34 -5.31 -18.15
CA GLU A 66 4.62 -5.76 -19.33
C GLU A 66 3.34 -6.50 -18.90
N PHE A 67 2.39 -5.75 -18.32
CA PHE A 67 1.08 -6.33 -18.02
C PHE A 67 0.31 -6.57 -19.32
N LYS A 68 -0.05 -7.82 -19.53
CA LYS A 68 -0.96 -8.25 -20.61
C LYS A 68 -2.41 -7.79 -20.42
N PHE A 69 -2.67 -6.86 -19.49
CA PHE A 69 -4.02 -6.36 -19.20
C PHE A 69 -4.26 -5.07 -19.96
N LYS A 70 -4.96 -5.15 -21.08
CA LYS A 70 -5.25 -4.03 -22.00
C LYS A 70 -6.09 -2.91 -21.37
N ASP A 71 -6.83 -3.16 -20.29
CA ASP A 71 -7.81 -2.24 -19.69
C ASP A 71 -7.53 -1.97 -18.21
N THR A 72 -6.25 -1.78 -17.84
CA THR A 72 -5.89 -1.54 -16.45
C THR A 72 -6.14 -0.07 -16.08
N GLU A 73 -6.98 0.17 -15.07
CA GLU A 73 -7.20 1.52 -14.55
C GLU A 73 -5.90 2.14 -14.01
N ASN A 74 -5.76 3.46 -14.09
CA ASN A 74 -4.55 4.19 -13.71
C ASN A 74 -4.12 3.95 -12.26
N TRP A 75 -5.09 3.82 -11.32
CA TRP A 75 -4.77 3.54 -9.92
C TRP A 75 -4.01 2.22 -9.71
N PHE A 76 -4.16 1.26 -10.64
CA PHE A 76 -3.42 -0.01 -10.55
C PHE A 76 -1.91 0.19 -10.70
N LYS A 77 -1.46 1.22 -11.41
CA LYS A 77 -0.05 1.60 -11.51
C LYS A 77 0.54 1.84 -10.12
N LEU A 78 -0.22 2.48 -9.22
CA LEU A 78 0.25 2.74 -7.86
C LEU A 78 0.48 1.47 -7.05
N LEU A 79 -0.34 0.44 -7.25
CA LEU A 79 -0.12 -0.85 -6.58
C LEU A 79 1.20 -1.48 -7.01
N THR A 80 1.51 -1.42 -8.31
CA THR A 80 2.70 -2.04 -8.90
C THR A 80 3.97 -1.21 -8.68
N GLU A 81 3.85 0.08 -8.39
CA GLU A 81 4.99 0.97 -8.11
C GLU A 81 5.43 0.95 -6.63
N ARG A 82 4.63 0.39 -5.73
CA ARG A 82 4.98 0.31 -4.30
C ARG A 82 6.32 -0.37 -4.01
N PRO A 83 6.72 -1.46 -4.67
CA PRO A 83 8.04 -2.07 -4.48
C PRO A 83 9.20 -1.14 -4.88
N PHE A 84 8.94 -0.13 -5.72
CA PHE A 84 9.95 0.78 -6.28
C PHE A 84 9.99 2.16 -5.61
N ILE A 85 9.21 2.37 -4.54
CA ILE A 85 9.14 3.64 -3.81
C ILE A 85 10.53 4.16 -3.43
N LYS A 86 11.40 3.28 -2.93
CA LYS A 86 12.77 3.63 -2.55
C LYS A 86 13.60 4.12 -3.76
N ASP A 87 13.36 3.57 -4.94
CA ASP A 87 14.08 3.95 -6.16
C ASP A 87 13.55 5.26 -6.72
N HIS A 88 12.25 5.52 -6.57
CA HIS A 88 11.63 6.79 -6.96
C HIS A 88 12.09 7.96 -6.09
N PHE A 89 12.24 7.74 -4.79
CA PHE A 89 12.56 8.76 -3.79
C PHE A 89 13.79 8.34 -2.97
N PRO A 90 15.00 8.37 -3.53
CA PRO A 90 16.20 7.93 -2.81
C PRO A 90 16.60 8.88 -1.68
N GLY A 91 17.33 8.36 -0.68
CA GLY A 91 17.97 9.17 0.34
C GLY A 91 17.24 9.24 1.67
N TYR A 92 16.07 8.64 1.81
CA TYR A 92 15.38 8.52 3.10
C TYR A 92 15.81 7.26 3.85
N GLU A 93 15.74 7.32 5.18
CA GLU A 93 15.99 6.17 6.05
C GLU A 93 14.78 5.22 6.07
N LYS A 94 13.56 5.78 5.98
CA LYS A 94 12.29 5.05 6.05
C LYS A 94 11.26 5.61 5.10
N TYR A 95 10.41 4.73 4.62
CA TYR A 95 9.31 5.05 3.70
C TYR A 95 7.99 4.61 4.31
N VAL A 96 7.12 5.56 4.58
CA VAL A 96 5.74 5.35 5.02
C VAL A 96 4.84 5.47 3.80
N TRP A 97 4.16 4.40 3.44
CA TRP A 97 3.10 4.45 2.44
C TRP A 97 1.75 4.73 3.11
N LEU A 98 1.01 5.66 2.54
CA LEU A 98 -0.38 5.93 2.89
C LEU A 98 -1.23 5.95 1.60
N ASP A 99 -2.25 5.12 1.51
CA ASP A 99 -3.21 5.22 0.40
C ASP A 99 -3.91 6.58 0.43
N ALA A 100 -4.24 7.13 -0.75
CA ALA A 100 -4.81 8.47 -0.87
C ALA A 100 -6.13 8.66 -0.08
N ASP A 101 -6.88 7.59 0.14
CA ASP A 101 -8.13 7.58 0.92
C ASP A 101 -7.93 7.41 2.44
N THR A 102 -6.67 7.43 2.89
CA THR A 102 -6.34 7.42 4.32
C THR A 102 -6.56 8.81 4.93
N HIS A 103 -6.97 8.85 6.21
CA HIS A 103 -7.07 10.08 6.99
C HIS A 103 -6.25 9.98 8.27
N VAL A 104 -5.28 10.88 8.46
CA VAL A 104 -4.39 10.87 9.63
C VAL A 104 -5.05 11.67 10.76
N LEU A 105 -5.36 11.01 11.87
CA LEU A 105 -6.03 11.62 13.03
C LEU A 105 -5.07 12.33 13.96
N ASN A 106 -3.84 11.81 14.10
CA ASN A 106 -2.77 12.43 14.88
C ASN A 106 -1.39 12.02 14.31
N LYS A 107 -0.34 12.77 14.67
CA LYS A 107 1.02 12.50 14.19
C LYS A 107 1.67 11.25 14.80
N GLU A 108 1.10 10.73 15.88
CA GLU A 108 1.64 9.58 16.61
C GLU A 108 1.68 8.34 15.73
N ILE A 109 0.78 8.23 14.74
CA ILE A 109 0.82 7.10 13.80
C ILE A 109 2.16 7.03 13.04
N ILE A 110 2.73 8.18 12.66
CA ILE A 110 4.02 8.23 11.96
C ILE A 110 5.15 7.80 12.92
N TYR A 111 5.12 8.26 14.16
CA TYR A 111 6.08 7.83 15.18
C TYR A 111 5.95 6.34 15.50
N ASN A 112 4.73 5.82 15.64
CA ASN A 112 4.50 4.40 15.94
C ASN A 112 4.99 3.51 14.77
N LEU A 113 4.78 3.91 13.53
CA LEU A 113 5.32 3.21 12.37
C LEU A 113 6.85 3.29 12.32
N ASP A 114 7.41 4.46 12.65
CA ASP A 114 8.86 4.65 12.76
C ASP A 114 9.48 3.74 13.82
N GLU A 115 8.92 3.72 15.03
CA GLU A 115 9.39 2.86 16.12
C GLU A 115 9.23 1.37 15.80
N ALA A 116 8.09 0.96 15.27
CA ALA A 116 7.84 -0.42 14.88
C ALA A 116 8.88 -0.93 13.87
N THR A 117 9.31 -0.08 12.95
CA THR A 117 10.39 -0.43 12.01
C THR A 117 11.77 -0.48 12.66
N ASN A 118 11.97 0.10 13.85
CA ASN A 118 13.23 -0.07 14.60
C ASN A 118 13.36 -1.48 15.18
N LEU A 119 12.23 -2.10 15.52
CA LEU A 119 12.17 -3.48 16.03
C LEU A 119 12.31 -4.52 14.92
N LYS A 120 11.62 -4.25 13.79
CA LYS A 120 11.63 -5.08 12.58
C LYS A 120 11.67 -4.15 11.39
N ASP A 121 12.26 -4.57 10.28
CA ASP A 121 12.45 -3.74 9.09
C ASP A 121 11.15 -3.25 8.43
N VAL A 122 10.03 -3.84 8.81
CA VAL A 122 8.69 -3.57 8.25
C VAL A 122 7.68 -3.41 9.37
N ALA A 123 6.86 -2.37 9.25
CA ALA A 123 5.62 -2.21 9.99
C ALA A 123 4.45 -2.16 9.02
N ILE A 124 3.44 -2.98 9.24
CA ILE A 124 2.23 -3.05 8.40
C ILE A 124 1.00 -3.19 9.28
N VAL A 125 -0.08 -2.53 8.89
CA VAL A 125 -1.34 -2.56 9.64
C VAL A 125 -2.09 -3.86 9.33
N PRO A 126 -2.53 -4.64 10.34
CA PRO A 126 -3.39 -5.79 10.11
C PRO A 126 -4.79 -5.35 9.67
N GLU A 127 -5.43 -6.13 8.81
CA GLU A 127 -6.84 -5.93 8.48
C GLU A 127 -7.73 -6.42 9.62
N LEU A 128 -8.34 -5.48 10.35
CA LEU A 128 -9.20 -5.77 11.51
C LEU A 128 -10.69 -5.70 11.21
N ASN A 129 -11.08 -5.28 10.00
CA ASN A 129 -12.49 -5.22 9.63
C ASN A 129 -13.05 -6.62 9.38
N GLU A 130 -13.86 -7.12 10.29
CA GLU A 130 -14.46 -8.45 10.22
C GLU A 130 -15.26 -8.68 8.93
N SER A 131 -15.98 -7.67 8.46
CA SER A 131 -16.77 -7.74 7.22
C SER A 131 -15.87 -7.94 6.01
N TYR A 132 -14.71 -7.29 5.98
CA TYR A 132 -13.72 -7.43 4.92
C TYR A 132 -13.04 -8.81 4.98
N VAL A 133 -12.64 -9.24 6.17
CA VAL A 133 -12.07 -10.59 6.39
C VAL A 133 -13.07 -11.66 5.96
N PHE A 134 -14.34 -11.54 6.36
CA PHE A 134 -15.39 -12.49 6.01
C PHE A 134 -15.67 -12.55 4.51
N LYS A 135 -15.62 -11.42 3.81
CA LYS A 135 -15.76 -11.36 2.34
C LYS A 135 -14.60 -12.07 1.63
N ASN A 136 -13.39 -11.90 2.14
CA ASN A 136 -12.19 -12.43 1.50
C ASN A 136 -11.86 -13.88 1.90
N LYS A 137 -12.27 -14.29 3.11
CA LYS A 137 -12.02 -15.63 3.65
C LYS A 137 -13.31 -16.23 4.15
N LYS A 138 -13.76 -17.28 3.52
CA LYS A 138 -14.95 -18.05 3.93
C LYS A 138 -14.55 -19.48 4.19
N PHE A 139 -14.83 -19.92 5.41
CA PHE A 139 -14.68 -21.31 5.82
C PHE A 139 -16.06 -21.91 6.07
N GLY A 140 -16.35 -23.04 5.48
CA GLY A 140 -17.62 -23.74 5.64
C GLY A 140 -17.42 -25.24 5.78
N ILE A 141 -18.19 -25.87 6.65
CA ILE A 141 -18.24 -27.33 6.78
C ILE A 141 -19.30 -27.84 5.80
N LYS A 142 -18.90 -28.62 4.82
CA LYS A 142 -19.82 -29.35 3.95
C LYS A 142 -19.75 -30.84 4.28
N LYS A 143 -20.82 -31.37 4.84
CA LYS A 143 -21.00 -32.83 4.95
C LYS A 143 -21.24 -33.44 3.54
N ILE A 144 -20.23 -33.74 2.82
CA ILE A 144 -20.29 -34.62 1.65
C ILE A 144 -19.08 -35.54 1.73
N PHE A 145 -19.32 -36.79 1.76
CA PHE A 145 -18.60 -38.05 1.91
C PHE A 145 -17.06 -38.08 2.04
N PHE A 146 -16.28 -37.04 1.65
CA PHE A 146 -14.81 -37.05 1.73
C PHE A 146 -14.11 -35.70 1.93
N SER A 147 -14.80 -34.58 2.12
CA SER A 147 -14.14 -33.32 2.54
C SER A 147 -14.91 -32.64 3.66
N LEU A 148 -14.27 -32.54 4.82
CA LEU A 148 -14.85 -31.96 6.03
C LEU A 148 -14.95 -30.43 6.00
N TYR A 149 -14.30 -29.75 5.06
CA TYR A 149 -14.29 -28.29 5.00
C TYR A 149 -14.27 -27.75 3.57
N LYS A 150 -14.80 -26.55 3.41
CA LYS A 150 -14.75 -25.79 2.17
C LYS A 150 -14.10 -24.44 2.43
N ILE A 151 -13.00 -24.17 1.76
CA ILE A 151 -12.34 -22.88 1.71
C ILE A 151 -12.86 -22.10 0.51
N SER A 152 -13.23 -20.84 0.71
CA SER A 152 -13.70 -19.96 -0.36
C SER A 152 -13.47 -18.49 0.01
N GLY A 153 -13.81 -17.58 -0.89
CA GLY A 153 -13.64 -16.14 -0.72
C GLY A 153 -12.81 -15.53 -1.84
N CYS A 154 -12.80 -14.20 -1.92
CA CYS A 154 -12.11 -13.51 -3.00
C CYS A 154 -10.60 -13.74 -2.97
N SER A 155 -9.97 -13.62 -1.80
CA SER A 155 -8.51 -13.84 -1.66
C SER A 155 -8.11 -15.26 -2.03
N PHE A 156 -8.84 -16.28 -1.57
CA PHE A 156 -8.54 -17.66 -1.92
C PHE A 156 -8.63 -17.92 -3.42
N LYS A 157 -9.69 -17.39 -4.08
CA LYS A 157 -9.86 -17.53 -5.53
C LYS A 157 -8.72 -16.85 -6.30
N ASN A 158 -8.30 -15.67 -5.86
CA ASN A 158 -7.21 -14.93 -6.47
C ASN A 158 -5.88 -15.66 -6.31
N TYR A 159 -5.53 -16.08 -5.09
CA TYR A 159 -4.31 -16.85 -4.84
C TYR A 159 -4.26 -18.14 -5.65
N LYS A 160 -5.38 -18.89 -5.73
CA LYS A 160 -5.47 -20.09 -6.55
C LYS A 160 -5.32 -19.80 -8.05
N LYS A 161 -5.87 -18.67 -8.52
CA LYS A 161 -5.80 -18.28 -9.94
C LYS A 161 -4.40 -17.85 -10.38
N TYR A 162 -3.73 -17.05 -9.53
CA TYR A 162 -2.45 -16.42 -9.91
C TYR A 162 -1.22 -17.20 -9.44
N PHE A 163 -1.38 -18.06 -8.46
CA PHE A 163 -0.31 -18.90 -7.95
C PHE A 163 -0.68 -20.38 -8.12
N ASN A 164 -1.06 -21.07 -7.02
CA ASN A 164 -1.51 -22.47 -7.03
C ASN A 164 -2.42 -22.76 -5.83
N SER A 165 -2.99 -24.00 -5.81
CA SER A 165 -3.92 -24.39 -4.75
C SER A 165 -3.24 -24.52 -3.38
N GLU A 166 -2.01 -25.05 -3.33
CA GLU A 166 -1.27 -25.25 -2.09
C GLU A 166 -0.95 -23.91 -1.41
N LEU A 167 -0.41 -22.95 -2.16
CA LEU A 167 -0.12 -21.61 -1.63
C LEU A 167 -1.41 -20.90 -1.22
N ALA A 168 -2.50 -21.04 -1.98
CA ALA A 168 -3.79 -20.46 -1.63
C ALA A 168 -4.34 -21.00 -0.30
N GLU A 169 -4.19 -22.30 -0.03
CA GLU A 169 -4.58 -22.91 1.24
C GLU A 169 -3.70 -22.43 2.39
N ASN A 170 -2.39 -22.39 2.20
CA ASN A 170 -1.44 -21.88 3.19
C ASN A 170 -1.69 -20.42 3.56
N LEU A 171 -1.93 -19.55 2.58
CA LEU A 171 -2.21 -18.14 2.80
C LEU A 171 -3.61 -17.87 3.38
N PHE A 172 -4.57 -18.77 3.16
CA PHE A 172 -5.91 -18.64 3.68
C PHE A 172 -5.95 -18.51 5.21
N PHE A 173 -5.13 -19.24 5.91
CA PHE A 173 -5.06 -19.24 7.37
C PHE A 173 -4.12 -18.15 7.94
N LYS A 174 -3.40 -17.41 7.09
CA LYS A 174 -2.55 -16.31 7.54
C LYS A 174 -3.37 -15.03 7.76
N PRO A 175 -2.94 -14.13 8.64
CA PRO A 175 -3.57 -12.82 8.79
C PRO A 175 -3.64 -12.08 7.46
N LEU A 176 -4.72 -11.32 7.25
CA LEU A 176 -4.77 -10.33 6.18
C LEU A 176 -4.09 -9.06 6.66
N PHE A 177 -3.32 -8.44 5.78
CA PHE A 177 -2.71 -7.14 6.04
C PHE A 177 -3.36 -6.09 5.14
N ASN A 178 -3.56 -4.91 5.71
CA ASN A 178 -3.97 -3.73 4.97
C ASN A 178 -2.71 -3.08 4.38
N ASN A 179 -2.49 -3.26 3.10
CA ASN A 179 -1.34 -2.69 2.42
C ASN A 179 -1.51 -1.19 2.03
N GLY A 180 -2.59 -0.57 2.45
CA GLY A 180 -2.80 0.87 2.33
C GLY A 180 -2.02 1.71 3.35
N VAL A 181 -1.49 1.06 4.41
CA VAL A 181 -0.65 1.71 5.42
C VAL A 181 0.50 0.78 5.81
N PHE A 182 1.72 1.17 5.51
CA PHE A 182 2.92 0.46 5.94
C PHE A 182 4.12 1.39 6.08
N CYS A 183 5.14 0.94 6.76
CA CYS A 183 6.46 1.58 6.81
C CYS A 183 7.55 0.53 6.60
N ILE A 184 8.57 0.86 5.80
CA ILE A 184 9.70 -0.02 5.51
C ILE A 184 11.00 0.78 5.59
N LYS A 185 12.02 0.21 6.25
CA LYS A 185 13.37 0.78 6.23
C LYS A 185 13.97 0.72 4.82
N SER A 186 14.74 1.73 4.47
CA SER A 186 15.46 1.76 3.18
C SER A 186 16.44 0.59 3.01
N SER A 187 17.04 0.12 4.13
CA SER A 187 17.98 -1.01 4.15
C SER A 187 17.32 -2.38 4.14
N SER A 188 15.99 -2.46 4.20
CA SER A 188 15.28 -3.74 4.27
C SER A 188 15.41 -4.54 2.98
N LYS A 189 15.68 -5.84 3.12
CA LYS A 189 15.69 -6.79 2.00
C LYS A 189 14.30 -7.02 1.37
N ILE A 190 13.24 -6.58 2.05
CA ILE A 190 11.88 -6.78 1.55
C ILE A 190 11.63 -6.03 0.23
N TRP A 191 12.34 -4.92 0.00
CA TRP A 191 12.26 -4.20 -1.28
C TRP A 191 12.65 -5.09 -2.45
N ASP A 192 13.76 -5.83 -2.32
CA ASP A 192 14.25 -6.72 -3.37
C ASP A 192 13.37 -7.96 -3.51
N LEU A 193 12.93 -8.55 -2.39
CA LEU A 193 12.00 -9.67 -2.41
C LEU A 193 10.67 -9.30 -3.07
N TRP A 194 10.14 -8.11 -2.74
CA TRP A 194 8.88 -7.65 -3.30
C TRP A 194 8.97 -7.40 -4.81
N LYS A 195 10.11 -6.87 -5.30
CA LYS A 195 10.35 -6.67 -6.73
C LYS A 195 10.43 -7.98 -7.53
N VAL A 196 10.96 -9.05 -6.93
CA VAL A 196 11.08 -10.36 -7.61
C VAL A 196 9.72 -11.03 -7.82
N GLU A 197 8.75 -10.78 -6.96
CA GLU A 197 7.39 -11.33 -7.07
C GLU A 197 6.50 -10.60 -8.08
N TYR A 198 6.99 -9.50 -8.67
CA TYR A 198 6.30 -8.71 -9.69
C TYR A 198 6.90 -8.97 -11.09
#